data_b429eece1ef0ba156efdd9cae51ed977
#
_entry.id   b429eece1ef0ba156efdd9cae51ed977
#
_cell.length_a   1.000
_cell.length_b   1.000
_cell.length_c   1.000
_cell.angle_alpha   90.00
_cell.angle_beta   90.00
_cell.angle_gamma   90.00
#
_symmetry.space_group_name_H-M   'P 1'
#
loop_
_entity.id
_entity.type
_entity.pdbx_description
1 polymer ?
#
loop_
_entity_poly.entity_id
_entity_poly.type
_entity_poly.pdbx_seq_one_letter_code
_entity_poly.pdbx_strand_id
1 'polypeptide(L)'
;QINFAEQDRNPEAPKETDYHAYKLYTSNDGHTWKLLADKSGNKTAVPHEYLELSKPVEASYMKVENVHTPKEGKFALLDLRVFGSGYSDKPGQVKELSVKRNQEDGRYASIAWNKAFGADGYLVRFGYQPDFLNQCIQVKGNETTELLLHILTKGVKYYYRVDTYNDSGITEGNVISE
;
A
#
# COMPACT_ATOMS: atom_id res chain seq x y z
N GLN A 1 -7.75 -3.80 8.01
CA GLN A 1 -7.36 -5.11 8.55
C GLN A 1 -6.66 -4.90 9.89
N ILE A 2 -7.01 -5.68 10.89
CA ILE A 2 -6.35 -5.71 12.18
C ILE A 2 -5.75 -7.11 12.41
N ASN A 3 -4.48 -7.15 12.79
CA ASN A 3 -3.77 -8.38 13.09
C ASN A 3 -3.26 -8.31 14.52
N PHE A 4 -3.82 -9.14 15.40
CA PHE A 4 -3.42 -9.21 16.79
C PHE A 4 -2.18 -10.09 16.97
N ALA A 5 -1.34 -9.72 17.93
CA ALA A 5 -0.27 -10.57 18.42
C ALA A 5 -0.74 -11.31 19.68
N GLU A 6 -0.26 -12.54 19.83
CA GLU A 6 -0.45 -13.30 21.06
C GLU A 6 0.71 -13.01 22.00
N GLN A 7 0.43 -12.36 23.13
CA GLN A 7 1.46 -11.99 24.10
C GLN A 7 1.03 -12.35 25.52
N ASP A 8 1.90 -13.03 26.25
CA ASP A 8 1.77 -13.37 27.67
C ASP A 8 0.44 -14.08 28.01
N ARG A 9 -0.01 -14.99 27.15
CA ARG A 9 -1.26 -15.75 27.34
C ARG A 9 -1.13 -16.73 28.51
N ASN A 10 -2.14 -16.80 29.35
CA ASN A 10 -2.26 -17.82 30.39
C ASN A 10 -2.68 -19.17 29.76
N PRO A 11 -1.81 -20.20 29.70
CA PRO A 11 -2.15 -21.48 29.07
C PRO A 11 -3.30 -22.22 29.81
N GLU A 12 -3.46 -21.94 31.10
CA GLU A 12 -4.50 -22.57 31.94
C GLU A 12 -5.86 -21.83 31.87
N ALA A 13 -5.90 -20.66 31.23
CA ALA A 13 -7.16 -19.93 31.09
C ALA A 13 -8.16 -20.72 30.23
N PRO A 14 -9.47 -20.62 30.54
CA PRO A 14 -10.51 -21.33 29.82
C PRO A 14 -10.49 -21.06 28.31
N LYS A 15 -10.74 -22.09 27.50
CA LYS A 15 -10.72 -21.99 26.04
C LYS A 15 -11.73 -20.98 25.50
N GLU A 16 -12.85 -20.84 26.16
CA GLU A 16 -13.91 -19.87 25.83
C GLU A 16 -13.47 -18.41 25.99
N THR A 17 -12.33 -18.14 26.64
CA THR A 17 -11.74 -16.80 26.72
C THR A 17 -10.76 -16.49 25.59
N ASP A 18 -10.60 -17.41 24.63
CA ASP A 18 -9.62 -17.31 23.55
C ASP A 18 -10.16 -16.50 22.35
N TYR A 19 -10.44 -15.23 22.59
CA TYR A 19 -10.90 -14.30 21.56
C TYR A 19 -10.43 -12.86 21.85
N HIS A 20 -10.44 -12.01 20.82
CA HIS A 20 -10.26 -10.57 20.97
C HIS A 20 -11.62 -9.88 20.90
N ALA A 21 -11.85 -8.91 21.81
CA ALA A 21 -12.95 -7.97 21.68
C ALA A 21 -12.41 -6.54 21.78
N TYR A 22 -12.89 -5.65 20.92
CA TYR A 22 -12.32 -4.32 20.79
C TYR A 22 -13.34 -3.35 20.17
N LYS A 23 -12.99 -2.06 20.18
CA LYS A 23 -13.71 -1.01 19.46
C LYS A 23 -12.73 -0.23 18.61
N LEU A 24 -13.19 0.20 17.43
CA LEU A 24 -12.47 1.11 16.57
C LEU A 24 -13.14 2.47 16.55
N TYR A 25 -12.33 3.51 16.63
CA TYR A 25 -12.78 4.89 16.56
C TYR A 25 -11.99 5.65 15.52
N THR A 26 -12.60 6.68 14.96
CA THR A 26 -11.97 7.64 14.05
C THR A 26 -12.10 9.05 14.59
N SER A 27 -11.17 9.92 14.20
CA SER A 27 -11.17 11.34 14.53
C SER A 27 -10.50 12.14 13.42
N ASN A 28 -10.87 13.42 13.26
CA ASN A 28 -10.19 14.38 12.39
C ASN A 28 -9.28 15.34 13.15
N ASP A 29 -9.50 15.49 14.46
CA ASP A 29 -8.78 16.43 15.35
C ASP A 29 -7.91 15.75 16.41
N GLY A 30 -7.98 14.41 16.52
CA GLY A 30 -7.30 13.62 17.57
C GLY A 30 -7.93 13.73 18.96
N HIS A 31 -9.00 14.50 19.12
CA HIS A 31 -9.68 14.76 20.40
C HIS A 31 -11.10 14.25 20.41
N THR A 32 -11.86 14.51 19.36
CA THR A 32 -13.25 14.09 19.22
C THR A 32 -13.31 12.76 18.48
N TRP A 33 -13.73 11.70 19.16
CA TRP A 33 -13.73 10.35 18.64
C TRP A 33 -15.13 9.87 18.28
N LYS A 34 -15.28 9.30 17.08
CA LYS A 34 -16.51 8.66 16.60
C LYS A 34 -16.30 7.16 16.52
N LEU A 35 -17.25 6.40 17.02
CA LEU A 35 -17.22 4.94 16.91
C LEU A 35 -17.33 4.53 15.44
N LEU A 36 -16.35 3.78 14.95
CA LEU A 36 -16.30 3.25 13.59
C LEU A 36 -16.83 1.81 13.55
N ALA A 37 -16.39 0.97 14.49
CA ALA A 37 -16.84 -0.41 14.61
C ALA A 37 -16.84 -0.84 16.08
N ASP A 38 -17.88 -1.54 16.48
CA ASP A 38 -18.00 -2.13 17.81
C ASP A 38 -17.94 -3.66 17.71
N LYS A 39 -16.82 -4.22 18.16
CA LYS A 39 -16.57 -5.65 18.28
C LYS A 39 -16.49 -6.09 19.74
N SER A 40 -17.06 -5.30 20.66
CA SER A 40 -17.05 -5.62 22.09
C SER A 40 -17.87 -6.87 22.44
N GLY A 41 -18.84 -7.22 21.60
CA GLY A 41 -19.64 -8.44 21.73
C GLY A 41 -19.01 -9.69 21.12
N ASN A 42 -17.82 -9.60 20.48
CA ASN A 42 -17.18 -10.77 19.88
C ASN A 42 -16.81 -11.81 20.93
N LYS A 43 -17.07 -13.08 20.63
CA LYS A 43 -16.76 -14.26 21.46
C LYS A 43 -16.05 -15.35 20.63
N THR A 44 -15.62 -15.01 19.43
CA THR A 44 -14.98 -15.95 18.50
C THR A 44 -13.52 -15.57 18.30
N ALA A 45 -12.64 -16.55 18.23
CA ALA A 45 -11.22 -16.34 17.91
C ALA A 45 -11.06 -15.85 16.47
N VAL A 46 -10.75 -14.57 16.29
CA VAL A 46 -10.46 -13.93 15.00
C VAL A 46 -9.18 -13.11 15.13
N PRO A 47 -8.00 -13.74 15.13
CA PRO A 47 -6.72 -13.03 15.33
C PRO A 47 -6.34 -12.14 14.16
N HIS A 48 -6.91 -12.37 12.97
CA HIS A 48 -6.67 -11.62 11.73
C HIS A 48 -8.01 -11.22 11.14
N GLU A 49 -8.51 -10.04 11.51
CA GLU A 49 -9.83 -9.59 11.07
C GLU A 49 -9.72 -8.54 9.97
N TYR A 50 -10.46 -8.75 8.88
CA TYR A 50 -10.68 -7.75 7.83
C TYR A 50 -12.08 -7.15 8.04
N LEU A 51 -12.13 -5.84 8.28
CA LEU A 51 -13.36 -5.09 8.41
C LEU A 51 -13.62 -4.31 7.13
N GLU A 52 -14.68 -4.66 6.45
CA GLU A 52 -15.16 -3.90 5.30
C GLU A 52 -16.23 -2.90 5.76
N LEU A 53 -16.03 -1.65 5.41
CA LEU A 53 -16.98 -0.59 5.71
C LEU A 53 -18.01 -0.49 4.58
N SER A 54 -19.29 -0.40 4.92
CA SER A 54 -20.36 -0.24 3.93
C SER A 54 -20.29 1.09 3.16
N LYS A 55 -19.60 2.07 3.73
CA LYS A 55 -19.33 3.39 3.12
C LYS A 55 -17.93 3.86 3.54
N PRO A 56 -17.22 4.59 2.67
CA PRO A 56 -15.99 5.26 3.06
C PRO A 56 -16.20 6.21 4.23
N VAL A 57 -15.22 6.29 5.10
CA VAL A 57 -15.19 7.21 6.23
C VAL A 57 -13.95 8.07 6.14
N GLU A 58 -14.14 9.38 6.24
CA GLU A 58 -13.06 10.35 6.27
C GLU A 58 -12.52 10.50 7.69
N ALA A 59 -11.21 10.30 7.87
CA ALA A 59 -10.57 10.44 9.16
C ALA A 59 -9.05 10.68 9.03
N SER A 60 -8.49 11.48 9.94
CA SER A 60 -7.05 11.69 10.07
C SER A 60 -6.41 10.78 11.11
N TYR A 61 -7.21 10.28 12.05
CA TYR A 61 -6.74 9.45 13.16
C TYR A 61 -7.63 8.23 13.34
N MET A 62 -7.01 7.13 13.76
CA MET A 62 -7.71 5.92 14.17
C MET A 62 -7.22 5.48 15.55
N LYS A 63 -8.15 5.01 16.37
CA LYS A 63 -7.87 4.46 17.70
C LYS A 63 -8.48 3.07 17.82
N VAL A 64 -7.69 2.14 18.35
CA VAL A 64 -8.16 0.82 18.79
C VAL A 64 -8.28 0.86 20.30
N GLU A 65 -9.45 0.49 20.82
CA GLU A 65 -9.71 0.35 22.25
C GLU A 65 -9.91 -1.13 22.57
N ASN A 66 -9.07 -1.67 23.43
CA ASN A 66 -9.16 -3.05 23.87
C ASN A 66 -10.33 -3.24 24.84
N VAL A 67 -11.11 -4.30 24.65
CA VAL A 67 -12.19 -4.72 25.55
C VAL A 67 -11.88 -6.06 26.18
N HIS A 68 -11.32 -7.01 25.41
CA HIS A 68 -10.91 -8.31 25.90
C HIS A 68 -9.73 -8.84 25.13
N THR A 69 -8.78 -9.46 25.82
CA THR A 69 -7.64 -10.15 25.26
C THR A 69 -7.72 -11.66 25.52
N PRO A 70 -7.28 -12.49 24.55
CA PRO A 70 -7.31 -13.93 24.71
C PRO A 70 -6.57 -14.41 25.95
N LYS A 71 -7.20 -15.30 26.70
CA LYS A 71 -6.57 -16.01 27.81
C LYS A 71 -5.84 -15.09 28.79
N GLU A 72 -6.44 -13.98 29.16
CA GLU A 72 -5.88 -13.01 30.12
C GLU A 72 -4.51 -12.44 29.71
N GLY A 73 -4.19 -12.53 28.42
CA GLY A 73 -2.92 -12.04 27.89
C GLY A 73 -2.86 -10.50 27.79
N LYS A 74 -1.75 -10.01 27.25
CA LYS A 74 -1.58 -8.58 26.97
C LYS A 74 -2.15 -8.20 25.62
N PHE A 75 -2.72 -7.00 25.54
CA PHE A 75 -3.14 -6.43 24.27
C PHE A 75 -1.92 -6.07 23.43
N ALA A 76 -1.81 -6.68 22.25
CA ALA A 76 -0.75 -6.41 21.31
C ALA A 76 -1.25 -6.52 19.87
N LEU A 77 -0.73 -5.67 18.99
CA LEU A 77 -1.00 -5.70 17.57
C LEU A 77 0.27 -6.05 16.80
N LEU A 78 0.15 -6.96 15.83
CA LEU A 78 1.19 -7.17 14.81
C LEU A 78 1.18 -6.01 13.82
N ASP A 79 0.00 -5.67 13.31
CA ASP A 79 -0.22 -4.50 12.46
C ASP A 79 -1.69 -4.05 12.44
N LEU A 80 -1.89 -2.82 11.99
CA LEU A 80 -3.18 -2.26 11.65
C LEU A 80 -3.07 -1.64 10.26
N ARG A 81 -3.78 -2.23 9.29
CA ARG A 81 -3.79 -1.76 7.89
C ARG A 81 -5.09 -1.04 7.59
N VAL A 82 -4.96 0.17 7.09
CA VAL A 82 -6.08 0.99 6.63
C VAL A 82 -6.00 1.07 5.11
N PHE A 83 -7.10 0.77 4.45
CA PHE A 83 -7.23 0.83 3.00
C PHE A 83 -8.17 1.97 2.64
N GLY A 84 -7.73 2.80 1.71
CA GLY A 84 -8.50 3.97 1.29
C GLY A 84 -7.73 4.80 0.26
N SER A 85 -8.23 5.99 -0.01
CA SER A 85 -7.58 7.00 -0.83
C SER A 85 -7.41 8.28 -0.03
N GLY A 86 -6.29 8.99 -0.25
CA GLY A 86 -6.08 10.32 0.32
C GLY A 86 -6.91 11.40 -0.38
N TYR A 87 -7.03 12.56 0.25
CA TYR A 87 -7.73 13.75 -0.27
C TYR A 87 -6.77 14.81 -0.81
N SER A 88 -5.48 14.47 -0.95
CA SER A 88 -4.53 15.37 -1.60
C SER A 88 -4.71 15.35 -3.13
N ASP A 89 -4.11 16.28 -3.81
CA ASP A 89 -4.03 16.25 -5.26
C ASP A 89 -3.27 14.98 -5.72
N LYS A 90 -3.66 14.45 -6.87
CA LYS A 90 -2.86 13.42 -7.53
C LYS A 90 -1.45 13.94 -7.81
N PRO A 91 -0.45 13.08 -7.87
CA PRO A 91 0.91 13.51 -8.14
C PRO A 91 1.04 14.10 -9.56
N GLY A 92 2.02 14.97 -9.74
CA GLY A 92 2.37 15.50 -11.05
C GLY A 92 2.85 14.40 -12.00
N GLN A 93 2.70 14.62 -13.31
CA GLN A 93 3.17 13.71 -14.34
C GLN A 93 4.70 13.74 -14.46
N VAL A 94 5.34 12.61 -14.76
CA VAL A 94 6.74 12.56 -15.22
C VAL A 94 6.86 13.26 -16.57
N LYS A 95 7.77 14.22 -16.68
CA LYS A 95 7.91 15.05 -17.91
C LYS A 95 9.00 14.58 -18.85
N GLU A 96 10.11 14.09 -18.32
CA GLU A 96 11.27 13.72 -19.11
C GLU A 96 11.63 12.27 -18.83
N LEU A 97 11.11 11.37 -19.66
CA LEU A 97 11.42 9.95 -19.62
C LEU A 97 12.46 9.65 -20.71
N SER A 98 13.54 9.01 -20.33
CA SER A 98 14.55 8.51 -21.26
C SER A 98 14.83 7.02 -21.04
N VAL A 99 15.03 6.29 -22.11
CA VAL A 99 15.40 4.88 -22.09
C VAL A 99 16.61 4.67 -22.97
N LYS A 100 17.62 3.99 -22.44
CA LYS A 100 18.83 3.61 -23.18
C LYS A 100 19.03 2.10 -23.10
N ARG A 101 18.82 1.42 -24.21
CA ARG A 101 19.10 -0.01 -24.33
C ARG A 101 20.61 -0.23 -24.35
N ASN A 102 21.10 -1.24 -23.65
CA ASN A 102 22.50 -1.62 -23.70
C ASN A 102 22.82 -2.27 -25.07
N GLN A 103 23.83 -1.76 -25.75
CA GLN A 103 24.18 -2.22 -27.09
C GLN A 103 24.94 -3.55 -27.09
N GLU A 104 25.68 -3.85 -26.03
CA GLU A 104 26.43 -5.10 -25.91
C GLU A 104 25.51 -6.25 -25.48
N ASP A 105 24.62 -5.95 -24.53
CA ASP A 105 23.61 -6.91 -24.07
C ASP A 105 22.20 -6.28 -24.04
N GLY A 106 21.47 -6.52 -25.12
CA GLY A 106 20.11 -6.02 -25.28
C GLY A 106 19.07 -6.54 -24.27
N ARG A 107 19.45 -7.30 -23.25
CA ARG A 107 18.56 -7.65 -22.11
C ARG A 107 18.51 -6.55 -21.05
N TYR A 108 19.39 -5.57 -21.12
CA TYR A 108 19.52 -4.46 -20.18
C TYR A 108 19.05 -3.16 -20.79
N ALA A 109 18.41 -2.34 -19.99
CA ALA A 109 18.08 -0.95 -20.34
C ALA A 109 18.13 -0.06 -19.10
N SER A 110 18.74 1.11 -19.24
CA SER A 110 18.67 2.17 -18.23
C SER A 110 17.47 3.05 -18.53
N ILE A 111 16.62 3.24 -17.55
CA ILE A 111 15.45 4.12 -17.61
C ILE A 111 15.71 5.25 -16.62
N ALA A 112 15.54 6.51 -17.05
CA ALA A 112 15.67 7.68 -16.20
C ALA A 112 14.55 8.67 -16.47
N TRP A 113 14.10 9.38 -15.41
CA TRP A 113 13.02 10.35 -15.46
C TRP A 113 13.25 11.49 -14.46
N ASN A 114 12.54 12.60 -14.64
CA ASN A 114 12.59 13.70 -13.69
C ASN A 114 11.63 13.46 -12.52
N LYS A 115 12.06 13.91 -11.33
CA LYS A 115 11.22 13.89 -10.12
C LYS A 115 9.91 14.62 -10.38
N ALA A 116 8.81 14.00 -9.97
CA ALA A 116 7.47 14.56 -10.08
C ALA A 116 6.98 15.09 -8.72
N PHE A 117 6.31 16.25 -8.76
CA PHE A 117 5.77 16.88 -7.56
C PHE A 117 4.65 16.01 -6.94
N GLY A 118 4.66 15.89 -5.61
CA GLY A 118 3.62 15.17 -4.86
C GLY A 118 3.59 13.67 -5.06
N ALA A 119 4.61 13.06 -5.70
CA ALA A 119 4.71 11.62 -5.85
C ALA A 119 5.32 10.96 -4.60
N ASP A 120 4.76 9.83 -4.18
CA ASP A 120 5.33 8.93 -3.18
C ASP A 120 6.23 7.86 -3.81
N GLY A 121 6.10 7.68 -5.11
CA GLY A 121 6.91 6.77 -5.92
C GLY A 121 6.43 6.68 -7.36
N TYR A 122 6.95 5.67 -8.07
CA TYR A 122 6.74 5.51 -9.51
C TYR A 122 6.38 4.07 -9.86
N LEU A 123 5.63 3.93 -10.97
CA LEU A 123 5.33 2.65 -11.61
C LEU A 123 5.96 2.66 -13.00
N VAL A 124 7.06 1.95 -13.16
CA VAL A 124 7.73 1.77 -14.46
C VAL A 124 7.01 0.65 -15.20
N ARG A 125 6.25 1.01 -16.22
CA ARG A 125 5.52 0.09 -17.08
C ARG A 125 6.22 -0.11 -18.40
N PHE A 126 6.19 -1.32 -18.91
CA PHE A 126 6.77 -1.64 -20.22
C PHE A 126 6.07 -2.85 -20.86
N GLY A 127 6.20 -2.95 -22.15
CA GLY A 127 5.55 -4.00 -22.94
C GLY A 127 5.93 -3.93 -24.43
N TYR A 128 5.35 -4.80 -25.21
CA TYR A 128 5.63 -4.93 -26.64
C TYR A 128 4.76 -4.02 -27.53
N GLN A 129 3.73 -3.43 -26.98
CA GLN A 129 2.79 -2.56 -27.69
C GLN A 129 2.57 -1.28 -26.87
N PRO A 130 2.38 -0.12 -27.51
CA PRO A 130 2.25 1.17 -26.80
C PRO A 130 0.98 1.27 -25.97
N ASP A 131 -0.07 0.56 -26.33
CA ASP A 131 -1.37 0.49 -25.67
C ASP A 131 -1.50 -0.71 -24.71
N PHE A 132 -0.48 -1.56 -24.63
CA PHE A 132 -0.47 -2.75 -23.78
C PHE A 132 0.86 -2.93 -23.04
N LEU A 133 1.04 -2.13 -21.98
CA LEU A 133 2.22 -2.18 -21.10
C LEU A 133 1.93 -3.10 -19.91
N ASN A 134 2.00 -4.40 -20.14
CA ASN A 134 1.56 -5.45 -19.20
C ASN A 134 2.59 -5.83 -18.13
N GLN A 135 3.79 -5.25 -18.17
CA GLN A 135 4.83 -5.43 -17.16
C GLN A 135 4.96 -4.16 -16.33
N CYS A 136 5.18 -4.32 -15.02
CA CYS A 136 5.26 -3.19 -14.11
C CYS A 136 6.28 -3.44 -12.99
N ILE A 137 7.12 -2.45 -12.72
CA ILE A 137 8.00 -2.43 -11.56
C ILE A 137 7.65 -1.22 -10.71
N GLN A 138 7.37 -1.44 -9.43
CA GLN A 138 7.16 -0.36 -8.48
C GLN A 138 8.50 0.14 -7.94
N VAL A 139 8.71 1.45 -8.04
CA VAL A 139 9.83 2.16 -7.42
C VAL A 139 9.29 2.98 -6.25
N LYS A 140 9.69 2.62 -5.04
CA LYS A 140 9.27 3.32 -3.81
C LYS A 140 10.15 4.53 -3.54
N GLY A 141 9.53 5.59 -3.05
CA GLY A 141 10.20 6.86 -2.77
C GLY A 141 10.32 7.75 -4.02
N ASN A 142 10.15 9.04 -3.82
CA ASN A 142 10.15 10.02 -4.91
C ASN A 142 11.54 10.50 -5.33
N GLU A 143 12.57 10.16 -4.57
CA GLU A 143 13.96 10.53 -4.86
C GLU A 143 14.63 9.58 -5.87
N THR A 144 14.11 8.36 -6.02
CA THR A 144 14.64 7.40 -7.00
C THR A 144 14.08 7.72 -8.38
N THR A 145 14.92 8.20 -9.28
CA THR A 145 14.54 8.65 -10.63
C THR A 145 15.24 7.89 -11.74
N GLU A 146 15.79 6.73 -11.41
CA GLU A 146 16.40 5.82 -12.38
C GLU A 146 16.16 4.36 -12.01
N LEU A 147 16.14 3.51 -13.02
CA LEU A 147 15.97 2.07 -12.89
C LEU A 147 16.78 1.35 -13.96
N LEU A 148 17.54 0.34 -13.57
CA LEU A 148 18.19 -0.57 -14.50
C LEU A 148 17.36 -1.85 -14.67
N LEU A 149 16.83 -2.07 -15.86
CA LEU A 149 16.14 -3.31 -16.23
C LEU A 149 17.15 -4.37 -16.70
N HIS A 150 16.93 -5.62 -16.29
CA HIS A 150 17.76 -6.79 -16.62
C HIS A 150 16.95 -7.93 -17.26
N ILE A 151 15.73 -7.67 -17.67
CA ILE A 151 14.71 -8.70 -17.97
C ILE A 151 14.14 -8.59 -19.39
N LEU A 152 14.74 -7.78 -20.24
CA LEU A 152 14.24 -7.57 -21.59
C LEU A 152 14.64 -8.72 -22.52
N THR A 153 13.84 -8.95 -23.55
CA THR A 153 14.15 -9.92 -24.61
C THR A 153 15.05 -9.26 -25.65
N LYS A 154 16.18 -9.89 -25.94
CA LYS A 154 17.15 -9.41 -26.95
C LYS A 154 16.51 -9.33 -28.35
N GLY A 155 16.71 -8.21 -29.04
CA GLY A 155 16.18 -8.00 -30.38
C GLY A 155 14.70 -7.67 -30.48
N VAL A 156 14.02 -7.52 -29.36
CA VAL A 156 12.59 -7.15 -29.30
C VAL A 156 12.48 -5.70 -28.90
N LYS A 157 11.68 -4.92 -29.64
CA LYS A 157 11.36 -3.52 -29.32
C LYS A 157 10.38 -3.47 -28.16
N TYR A 158 10.61 -2.54 -27.23
CA TYR A 158 9.74 -2.27 -26.09
C TYR A 158 9.23 -0.83 -26.09
N TYR A 159 8.09 -0.64 -25.46
CA TYR A 159 7.50 0.64 -25.13
C TYR A 159 7.50 0.80 -23.60
N TYR A 160 7.68 2.03 -23.13
CA TYR A 160 7.87 2.33 -21.72
C TYR A 160 7.01 3.52 -21.31
N ARG A 161 6.55 3.51 -20.07
CA ARG A 161 5.85 4.62 -19.42
C ARG A 161 6.22 4.62 -17.95
N VAL A 162 6.41 5.79 -17.37
CA VAL A 162 6.58 5.94 -15.91
C VAL A 162 5.40 6.73 -15.38
N ASP A 163 4.56 6.06 -14.61
CA ASP A 163 3.45 6.66 -13.89
C ASP A 163 3.91 7.07 -12.50
N THR A 164 3.33 8.11 -11.95
CA THR A 164 3.52 8.53 -10.56
C THR A 164 2.36 8.07 -9.71
N TYR A 165 2.59 7.83 -8.44
CA TYR A 165 1.52 7.50 -7.49
C TYR A 165 1.72 8.22 -6.14
N ASN A 166 0.60 8.48 -5.48
CA ASN A 166 0.51 8.85 -4.07
C ASN A 166 -0.80 8.29 -3.49
N ASP A 167 -1.14 8.62 -2.26
CA ASP A 167 -2.38 8.17 -1.59
C ASP A 167 -3.66 8.62 -2.29
N SER A 168 -3.60 9.66 -3.15
CA SER A 168 -4.76 10.17 -3.89
C SER A 168 -4.93 9.55 -5.27
N GLY A 169 -3.98 8.75 -5.73
CA GLY A 169 -4.09 7.97 -6.95
C GLY A 169 -2.84 7.99 -7.82
N ILE A 170 -3.05 7.62 -9.08
CA ILE A 170 -2.01 7.49 -10.09
C ILE A 170 -2.19 8.58 -11.16
N THR A 171 -1.07 9.16 -11.59
CA THR A 171 -0.99 10.02 -12.79
C THR A 171 -0.13 9.32 -13.83
N GLU A 172 -0.75 9.05 -14.98
CA GLU A 172 -0.08 8.34 -16.07
C GLU A 172 0.94 9.24 -16.78
N GLY A 173 2.11 8.65 -17.09
CA GLY A 173 3.14 9.28 -17.91
C GLY A 173 2.86 9.19 -19.40
N ASN A 174 3.82 9.67 -20.19
CA ASN A 174 3.79 9.50 -21.64
C ASN A 174 4.48 8.19 -22.05
N VAL A 175 3.95 7.54 -23.08
CA VAL A 175 4.56 6.34 -23.63
C VAL A 175 5.67 6.74 -24.58
N ILE A 176 6.84 6.15 -24.43
CA ILE A 176 7.96 6.26 -25.38
C ILE A 176 8.41 4.87 -25.83
N SER A 177 9.18 4.81 -26.91
CA SER A 177 9.90 3.60 -27.32
C SER A 177 11.41 3.86 -27.32
N GLU A 178 12.17 2.83 -27.17
CA GLU A 178 13.62 2.81 -27.41
C GLU A 178 13.96 2.83 -28.89
#